data_bdcc2a6930397210cdd76851a6781b48
#
_entry.id   bdcc2a6930397210cdd76851a6781b48
#
_cell.length_a   1.000
_cell.length_b   1.000
_cell.length_c   1.000
_cell.angle_alpha   90.00
_cell.angle_beta   90.00
_cell.angle_gamma   90.00
#
_symmetry.space_group_name_H-M   'P 1'
#
loop_
_entity.id
_entity.type
_entity.pdbx_description
1 polymer ?
#
loop_
_entity_poly.entity_id
_entity_poly.type
_entity_poly.pdbx_seq_one_letter_code
_entity_poly.pdbx_strand_id
1 'polypeptide(L)'
;MPHPAEREELKLTCLTDQNDVNNYSNYEVRIYTDGSKIGGGVGASLSIWRGETEIKARQLTLPKFCTVYQAELLAICVATREVKNNKANTFGVYSDSMAALQTIQNYSCLHPLAVEARDNIRAISHQGKTIALHWIKAHAGLEGNERADELAKRAAADSKRKRDYDQCPVSFVKRNIRMATLDEWNRRYTTGETASTTKLFFPDAVAAYRTVRKIEFTNPMTQLMTGHGGFSEYLHRFKCKENPSCICEPGKPESIPHLIAECPQFSTQRHDIENKIEEGIEIENISKIMQNKNIRDTFLEYCGKIVRIVIIRNK
;
A
#
# COMPACT_ATOMS: atom_id res chain seq x y z
N MET A 1 -26.41 -9.93 -4.16
CA MET A 1 -25.71 -11.15 -4.62
C MET A 1 -26.77 -12.15 -5.09
N PRO A 2 -26.56 -12.84 -6.21
CA PRO A 2 -27.49 -13.90 -6.64
C PRO A 2 -27.51 -15.02 -5.60
N HIS A 3 -28.64 -15.71 -5.52
CA HIS A 3 -28.77 -16.88 -4.66
C HIS A 3 -27.71 -17.94 -5.01
N PRO A 4 -27.12 -18.68 -4.05
CA PRO A 4 -26.09 -19.69 -4.35
C PRO A 4 -26.49 -20.69 -5.46
N ALA A 5 -27.77 -21.06 -5.53
CA ALA A 5 -28.29 -21.93 -6.59
C ALA A 5 -28.32 -21.31 -8.00
N GLU A 6 -28.18 -19.98 -8.10
CA GLU A 6 -28.14 -19.23 -9.37
C GLU A 6 -26.72 -18.89 -9.82
N ARG A 7 -25.73 -19.34 -9.05
CA ARG A 7 -24.32 -19.09 -9.37
C ARG A 7 -23.83 -20.14 -10.34
N GLU A 8 -23.55 -19.72 -11.57
CA GLU A 8 -22.85 -20.59 -12.52
C GLU A 8 -21.41 -20.80 -12.07
N GLU A 9 -20.92 -22.03 -12.15
CA GLU A 9 -19.53 -22.34 -11.89
C GLU A 9 -18.67 -21.81 -13.04
N LEU A 10 -18.02 -20.67 -12.84
CA LEU A 10 -17.08 -20.12 -13.80
C LEU A 10 -15.78 -20.91 -13.75
N LYS A 11 -15.59 -21.82 -14.72
CA LYS A 11 -14.35 -22.59 -14.85
C LYS A 11 -13.24 -21.68 -15.36
N LEU A 12 -12.18 -21.55 -14.56
CA LEU A 12 -10.93 -20.90 -14.94
C LEU A 12 -9.89 -21.99 -15.27
N THR A 13 -9.38 -21.97 -16.48
CA THR A 13 -8.30 -22.88 -16.90
C THR A 13 -6.99 -22.12 -16.90
N CYS A 14 -5.94 -22.69 -16.30
CA CYS A 14 -4.59 -22.14 -16.33
C CYS A 14 -3.80 -22.82 -17.45
N LEU A 15 -3.31 -22.02 -18.40
CA LEU A 15 -2.53 -22.47 -19.56
C LEU A 15 -1.08 -21.98 -19.37
N THR A 16 -0.18 -22.90 -19.13
CA THR A 16 1.20 -22.57 -18.72
C THR A 16 2.19 -22.56 -19.87
N ASP A 17 1.88 -23.24 -20.96
CA ASP A 17 2.73 -23.32 -22.15
C ASP A 17 1.94 -23.22 -23.46
N GLN A 18 2.65 -23.14 -24.59
CA GLN A 18 2.07 -23.01 -25.93
C GLN A 18 1.23 -24.23 -26.31
N ASN A 19 1.59 -25.43 -25.85
CA ASN A 19 0.82 -26.65 -26.15
C ASN A 19 -0.54 -26.62 -25.46
N ASP A 20 -0.56 -26.16 -24.20
CA ASP A 20 -1.81 -25.93 -23.48
C ASP A 20 -2.71 -24.96 -24.25
N VAL A 21 -2.17 -23.82 -24.69
CA VAL A 21 -2.92 -22.82 -25.46
C VAL A 21 -3.48 -23.43 -26.75
N ASN A 22 -2.68 -24.21 -27.49
CA ASN A 22 -3.11 -24.86 -28.72
C ASN A 22 -4.23 -25.86 -28.49
N ASN A 23 -4.20 -26.63 -27.37
CA ASN A 23 -5.24 -27.58 -27.00
C ASN A 23 -6.55 -26.88 -26.63
N TYR A 24 -6.49 -25.68 -26.06
CA TYR A 24 -7.65 -24.86 -25.66
C TYR A 24 -7.93 -23.70 -26.64
N SER A 25 -7.42 -23.73 -27.87
CA SER A 25 -7.62 -22.70 -28.89
C SER A 25 -8.81 -22.94 -29.82
N ASN A 26 -9.57 -24.02 -29.62
CA ASN A 26 -10.65 -24.44 -30.52
C ASN A 26 -11.94 -23.64 -30.34
N TYR A 27 -11.81 -22.30 -30.28
CA TYR A 27 -12.93 -21.36 -30.24
C TYR A 27 -13.06 -20.64 -31.58
N GLU A 28 -14.32 -20.35 -31.99
CA GLU A 28 -14.55 -19.54 -33.19
C GLU A 28 -13.92 -18.15 -33.07
N VAL A 29 -13.92 -17.58 -31.85
CA VAL A 29 -13.34 -16.29 -31.55
C VAL A 29 -12.49 -16.34 -30.28
N ARG A 30 -11.27 -15.85 -30.36
CA ARG A 30 -10.33 -15.69 -29.26
C ARG A 30 -10.16 -14.22 -28.92
N ILE A 31 -10.20 -13.86 -27.64
CA ILE A 31 -10.05 -12.49 -27.16
C ILE A 31 -8.91 -12.44 -26.13
N TYR A 32 -7.88 -11.71 -26.43
CA TYR A 32 -6.76 -11.47 -25.51
C TYR A 32 -6.94 -10.11 -24.85
N THR A 33 -6.68 -10.04 -23.55
CA THR A 33 -6.90 -8.84 -22.73
C THR A 33 -5.69 -8.50 -21.92
N ASP A 34 -5.37 -7.21 -21.81
CA ASP A 34 -4.25 -6.69 -21.02
C ASP A 34 -4.56 -5.34 -20.39
N GLY A 35 -3.85 -5.02 -19.28
CA GLY A 35 -3.90 -3.75 -18.59
C GLY A 35 -2.50 -3.21 -18.29
N SER A 36 -2.23 -1.95 -18.67
CA SER A 36 -0.92 -1.34 -18.53
C SER A 36 -0.94 -0.01 -17.78
N LYS A 37 0.17 0.31 -17.09
CA LYS A 37 0.39 1.61 -16.46
C LYS A 37 1.79 2.11 -16.74
N ILE A 38 1.91 3.16 -17.56
CA ILE A 38 3.19 3.72 -18.00
C ILE A 38 3.15 5.26 -17.89
N GLY A 39 4.20 5.87 -17.34
CA GLY A 39 4.32 7.32 -17.24
C GLY A 39 3.17 8.00 -16.47
N GLY A 40 2.52 7.26 -15.56
CA GLY A 40 1.35 7.71 -14.83
C GLY A 40 0.03 7.60 -15.59
N GLY A 41 0.02 7.26 -16.89
CA GLY A 41 -1.19 6.90 -17.63
C GLY A 41 -1.61 5.45 -17.36
N VAL A 42 -2.89 5.14 -17.51
CA VAL A 42 -3.46 3.80 -17.34
C VAL A 42 -4.28 3.46 -18.55
N GLY A 43 -4.00 2.31 -19.15
CA GLY A 43 -4.66 1.81 -20.34
C GLY A 43 -5.05 0.34 -20.20
N ALA A 44 -6.04 -0.08 -20.96
CA ALA A 44 -6.45 -1.46 -21.11
C ALA A 44 -6.71 -1.76 -22.57
N SER A 45 -6.72 -3.03 -22.93
CA SER A 45 -6.91 -3.41 -24.33
C SER A 45 -7.61 -4.74 -24.51
N LEU A 46 -8.14 -4.90 -25.72
CA LEU A 46 -8.58 -6.18 -26.26
C LEU A 46 -8.03 -6.36 -27.66
N SER A 47 -7.54 -7.56 -27.97
CA SER A 47 -7.22 -8.04 -29.30
C SER A 47 -8.08 -9.25 -29.61
N ILE A 48 -8.90 -9.19 -30.67
CA ILE A 48 -9.95 -10.17 -31.00
C ILE A 48 -9.58 -10.87 -32.29
N TRP A 49 -9.52 -12.18 -32.24
CA TRP A 49 -8.99 -13.03 -33.31
C TRP A 49 -10.01 -14.06 -33.78
N ARG A 50 -10.00 -14.34 -35.08
CA ARG A 50 -10.68 -15.48 -35.69
C ARG A 50 -9.67 -16.28 -36.51
N GLY A 51 -9.41 -17.52 -36.10
CA GLY A 51 -8.23 -18.24 -36.62
C GLY A 51 -6.96 -17.43 -36.35
N GLU A 52 -6.09 -17.26 -37.33
CA GLU A 52 -4.82 -16.52 -37.24
C GLU A 52 -4.95 -15.02 -37.60
N THR A 53 -6.19 -14.50 -37.71
CA THR A 53 -6.41 -13.11 -38.14
C THR A 53 -6.98 -12.27 -36.98
N GLU A 54 -6.34 -11.12 -36.67
CA GLU A 54 -6.92 -10.10 -35.79
C GLU A 54 -8.06 -9.41 -36.51
N ILE A 55 -9.30 -9.63 -36.03
CA ILE A 55 -10.50 -9.06 -36.65
C ILE A 55 -10.92 -7.73 -36.02
N LYS A 56 -10.48 -7.45 -34.80
CA LYS A 56 -10.79 -6.21 -34.09
C LYS A 56 -9.79 -5.97 -32.98
N ALA A 57 -9.37 -4.72 -32.81
CA ALA A 57 -8.59 -4.25 -31.67
C ALA A 57 -9.33 -3.11 -30.96
N ARG A 58 -9.24 -3.10 -29.62
CA ARG A 58 -9.78 -2.00 -28.81
C ARG A 58 -8.72 -1.53 -27.82
N GLN A 59 -8.63 -0.23 -27.68
CA GLN A 59 -7.82 0.45 -26.68
C GLN A 59 -8.76 1.20 -25.74
N LEU A 60 -8.56 1.08 -24.44
CA LEU A 60 -9.37 1.67 -23.39
C LEU A 60 -8.48 2.53 -22.51
N THR A 61 -8.94 3.72 -22.16
CA THR A 61 -8.16 4.65 -21.33
C THR A 61 -8.83 4.88 -19.99
N LEU A 62 -8.02 4.91 -18.93
CA LEU A 62 -8.44 5.14 -17.56
C LEU A 62 -7.71 6.36 -16.99
N PRO A 63 -8.29 7.06 -16.00
CA PRO A 63 -7.60 8.13 -15.28
C PRO A 63 -6.35 7.62 -14.52
N LYS A 64 -5.40 8.54 -14.31
CA LYS A 64 -4.13 8.26 -13.60
C LYS A 64 -4.28 7.67 -12.19
N PHE A 65 -5.40 7.94 -11.53
CA PHE A 65 -5.70 7.39 -10.21
C PHE A 65 -6.12 5.92 -10.24
N CYS A 66 -6.48 5.38 -11.40
CA CYS A 66 -6.80 3.96 -11.54
C CYS A 66 -5.54 3.10 -11.41
N THR A 67 -5.76 1.85 -11.02
CA THR A 67 -4.70 0.85 -10.89
C THR A 67 -4.62 -0.01 -12.15
N VAL A 68 -3.48 -0.69 -12.36
CA VAL A 68 -3.35 -1.72 -13.40
C VAL A 68 -4.43 -2.79 -13.22
N TYR A 69 -4.65 -3.26 -12.00
CA TYR A 69 -5.72 -4.21 -11.69
C TYR A 69 -7.11 -3.78 -12.20
N GLN A 70 -7.45 -2.48 -12.08
CA GLN A 70 -8.71 -1.98 -12.65
C GLN A 70 -8.71 -1.98 -14.18
N ALA A 71 -7.56 -1.74 -14.80
CA ALA A 71 -7.40 -1.81 -16.26
C ALA A 71 -7.59 -3.24 -16.76
N GLU A 72 -6.97 -4.22 -16.12
CA GLU A 72 -7.14 -5.64 -16.41
C GLU A 72 -8.60 -6.09 -16.28
N LEU A 73 -9.20 -5.74 -15.15
CA LEU A 73 -10.61 -6.10 -14.90
C LEU A 73 -11.56 -5.42 -15.89
N LEU A 74 -11.27 -4.18 -16.30
CA LEU A 74 -12.01 -3.48 -17.34
C LEU A 74 -11.88 -4.19 -18.69
N ALA A 75 -10.66 -4.61 -19.07
CA ALA A 75 -10.42 -5.32 -20.32
C ALA A 75 -11.26 -6.60 -20.39
N ILE A 76 -11.25 -7.43 -19.34
CA ILE A 76 -12.06 -8.65 -19.29
C ILE A 76 -13.56 -8.33 -19.29
N CYS A 77 -14.02 -7.33 -18.54
CA CYS A 77 -15.40 -6.91 -18.54
C CYS A 77 -15.87 -6.47 -19.95
N VAL A 78 -15.05 -5.69 -20.65
CA VAL A 78 -15.36 -5.26 -22.04
C VAL A 78 -15.30 -6.46 -22.99
N ALA A 79 -14.40 -7.42 -22.78
CA ALA A 79 -14.38 -8.67 -23.56
C ALA A 79 -15.72 -9.42 -23.44
N THR A 80 -16.30 -9.52 -22.23
CA THR A 80 -17.62 -10.15 -22.05
C THR A 80 -18.75 -9.39 -22.76
N ARG A 81 -18.67 -8.03 -22.85
CA ARG A 81 -19.62 -7.22 -23.64
C ARG A 81 -19.49 -7.53 -25.15
N GLU A 82 -18.26 -7.65 -25.65
CA GLU A 82 -18.01 -8.01 -27.06
C GLU A 82 -18.59 -9.39 -27.39
N VAL A 83 -18.36 -10.39 -26.54
CA VAL A 83 -18.92 -11.75 -26.69
C VAL A 83 -20.44 -11.72 -26.73
N LYS A 84 -21.08 -11.03 -25.79
CA LYS A 84 -22.54 -10.92 -25.71
C LYS A 84 -23.16 -10.40 -27.01
N ASN A 85 -22.50 -9.46 -27.68
CA ASN A 85 -22.97 -8.81 -28.90
C ASN A 85 -22.46 -9.47 -30.19
N ASN A 86 -21.61 -10.46 -30.12
CA ASN A 86 -21.03 -11.17 -31.27
C ASN A 86 -21.99 -12.27 -31.74
N LYS A 87 -21.90 -12.66 -33.04
CA LYS A 87 -22.74 -13.69 -33.65
C LYS A 87 -22.16 -15.10 -33.55
N ALA A 88 -20.89 -15.27 -33.20
CA ALA A 88 -20.25 -16.56 -33.01
C ALA A 88 -20.83 -17.28 -31.79
N ASN A 89 -20.61 -18.60 -31.69
CA ASN A 89 -21.17 -19.45 -30.65
C ASN A 89 -20.15 -19.81 -29.56
N THR A 90 -18.85 -19.86 -29.88
CA THR A 90 -17.82 -20.29 -28.95
C THR A 90 -16.69 -19.26 -28.82
N PHE A 91 -16.35 -18.92 -27.58
CA PHE A 91 -15.38 -17.85 -27.26
C PHE A 91 -14.38 -18.29 -26.19
N GLY A 92 -13.10 -18.00 -26.41
CA GLY A 92 -12.04 -18.07 -25.42
C GLY A 92 -11.58 -16.64 -25.04
N VAL A 93 -11.60 -16.29 -23.77
CA VAL A 93 -11.01 -15.04 -23.25
C VAL A 93 -9.75 -15.38 -22.49
N TYR A 94 -8.64 -14.78 -22.91
CA TYR A 94 -7.29 -15.02 -22.40
C TYR A 94 -6.77 -13.77 -21.71
N SER A 95 -6.28 -13.92 -20.48
CA SER A 95 -5.69 -12.85 -19.69
C SER A 95 -4.55 -13.37 -18.84
N ASP A 96 -3.48 -12.60 -18.68
CA ASP A 96 -2.40 -12.91 -17.75
C ASP A 96 -2.66 -12.39 -16.33
N SER A 97 -3.76 -11.67 -16.12
CA SER A 97 -4.18 -11.17 -14.82
C SER A 97 -4.95 -12.21 -14.01
N MET A 98 -4.24 -13.10 -13.31
CA MET A 98 -4.87 -14.06 -12.39
C MET A 98 -5.79 -13.38 -11.37
N ALA A 99 -5.37 -12.22 -10.83
CA ALA A 99 -6.16 -11.49 -9.83
C ALA A 99 -7.50 -10.99 -10.38
N ALA A 100 -7.53 -10.50 -11.62
CA ALA A 100 -8.77 -10.05 -12.26
C ALA A 100 -9.71 -11.24 -12.54
N LEU A 101 -9.19 -12.35 -13.05
CA LEU A 101 -9.95 -13.58 -13.31
C LEU A 101 -10.54 -14.17 -12.02
N GLN A 102 -9.74 -14.29 -10.95
CA GLN A 102 -10.22 -14.77 -9.64
C GLN A 102 -11.27 -13.83 -9.04
N THR A 103 -11.16 -12.53 -9.28
CA THR A 103 -12.18 -11.56 -8.82
C THR A 103 -13.52 -11.80 -9.52
N ILE A 104 -13.52 -12.12 -10.81
CA ILE A 104 -14.74 -12.45 -11.54
C ILE A 104 -15.32 -13.78 -11.03
N GLN A 105 -14.49 -14.78 -10.75
CA GLN A 105 -14.93 -16.05 -10.14
C GLN A 105 -15.55 -15.87 -8.75
N ASN A 106 -15.04 -14.92 -7.98
CA ASN A 106 -15.47 -14.72 -6.59
C ASN A 106 -16.78 -13.94 -6.52
N TYR A 107 -17.90 -14.63 -6.38
CA TYR A 107 -19.23 -14.02 -6.22
C TYR A 107 -19.38 -13.13 -4.98
N SER A 108 -18.54 -13.26 -3.98
CA SER A 108 -18.52 -12.36 -2.83
C SER A 108 -17.88 -11.00 -3.13
N CYS A 109 -17.13 -10.88 -4.22
CA CYS A 109 -16.58 -9.60 -4.66
C CYS A 109 -17.66 -8.77 -5.37
N LEU A 110 -17.95 -7.58 -4.80
CA LEU A 110 -18.95 -6.64 -5.32
C LEU A 110 -18.31 -5.52 -6.18
N HIS A 111 -17.10 -5.73 -6.70
CA HIS A 111 -16.49 -4.75 -7.62
C HIS A 111 -17.39 -4.59 -8.86
N PRO A 112 -17.82 -3.35 -9.25
CA PRO A 112 -18.80 -3.14 -10.32
C PRO A 112 -18.46 -3.84 -11.63
N LEU A 113 -17.20 -3.77 -12.08
CA LEU A 113 -16.76 -4.45 -13.30
C LEU A 113 -16.84 -5.99 -13.21
N ALA A 114 -16.58 -6.56 -12.03
CA ALA A 114 -16.69 -8.00 -11.83
C ALA A 114 -18.15 -8.46 -11.79
N VAL A 115 -19.02 -7.67 -11.18
CA VAL A 115 -20.48 -7.93 -11.19
C VAL A 115 -20.99 -7.90 -12.62
N GLU A 116 -20.67 -6.87 -13.37
CA GLU A 116 -21.08 -6.73 -14.76
C GLU A 116 -20.53 -7.86 -15.65
N ALA A 117 -19.26 -8.25 -15.48
CA ALA A 117 -18.68 -9.36 -16.23
C ALA A 117 -19.44 -10.67 -15.98
N ARG A 118 -19.78 -10.96 -14.72
CA ARG A 118 -20.61 -12.13 -14.36
C ARG A 118 -22.01 -12.09 -14.97
N ASP A 119 -22.66 -10.92 -14.92
CA ASP A 119 -24.00 -10.76 -15.51
C ASP A 119 -23.96 -10.91 -17.04
N ASN A 120 -22.90 -10.42 -17.69
CA ASN A 120 -22.70 -10.65 -19.12
C ASN A 120 -22.47 -12.13 -19.43
N ILE A 121 -21.63 -12.84 -18.64
CA ILE A 121 -21.38 -14.28 -18.83
C ILE A 121 -22.67 -15.06 -18.70
N ARG A 122 -23.51 -14.78 -17.70
CA ARG A 122 -24.82 -15.39 -17.54
C ARG A 122 -25.73 -15.11 -18.75
N ALA A 123 -25.76 -13.87 -19.24
CA ALA A 123 -26.53 -13.52 -20.43
C ALA A 123 -26.05 -14.24 -21.70
N ILE A 124 -24.72 -14.47 -21.83
CA ILE A 124 -24.09 -15.23 -22.91
C ILE A 124 -24.56 -16.68 -22.87
N SER A 125 -24.55 -17.33 -21.69
CA SER A 125 -25.04 -18.70 -21.51
C SER A 125 -26.54 -18.81 -21.88
N HIS A 126 -27.38 -17.84 -21.46
CA HIS A 126 -28.77 -17.79 -21.83
C HIS A 126 -29.03 -17.60 -23.33
N GLN A 127 -28.06 -17.05 -24.08
CA GLN A 127 -28.12 -16.97 -25.55
C GLN A 127 -27.70 -18.28 -26.24
N GLY A 128 -27.40 -19.35 -25.49
CA GLY A 128 -26.88 -20.62 -26.01
C GLY A 128 -25.41 -20.55 -26.49
N LYS A 129 -24.69 -19.52 -26.13
CA LYS A 129 -23.26 -19.34 -26.45
C LYS A 129 -22.37 -19.86 -25.34
N THR A 130 -21.15 -20.27 -25.71
CA THR A 130 -20.14 -20.74 -24.76
C THR A 130 -19.01 -19.70 -24.64
N ILE A 131 -18.69 -19.31 -23.41
CA ILE A 131 -17.51 -18.51 -23.09
C ILE A 131 -16.65 -19.24 -22.06
N ALA A 132 -15.35 -19.32 -22.32
CA ALA A 132 -14.36 -19.86 -21.39
C ALA A 132 -13.34 -18.77 -21.02
N LEU A 133 -12.91 -18.74 -19.74
CA LEU A 133 -11.90 -17.84 -19.23
C LEU A 133 -10.59 -18.61 -19.01
N HIS A 134 -9.50 -18.10 -19.56
CA HIS A 134 -8.20 -18.73 -19.50
C HIS A 134 -7.18 -17.76 -18.90
N TRP A 135 -6.47 -18.23 -17.89
CA TRP A 135 -5.24 -17.56 -17.49
C TRP A 135 -4.07 -18.06 -18.35
N ILE A 136 -3.26 -17.14 -18.84
CA ILE A 136 -2.06 -17.40 -19.61
C ILE A 136 -0.85 -16.77 -18.91
N LYS A 137 0.32 -17.34 -19.12
CA LYS A 137 1.56 -16.78 -18.57
C LYS A 137 1.93 -15.51 -19.35
N ALA A 138 2.23 -14.42 -18.62
CA ALA A 138 2.72 -13.18 -19.20
C ALA A 138 4.01 -13.42 -20.02
N HIS A 139 4.13 -12.74 -21.15
CA HIS A 139 5.32 -12.78 -22.03
C HIS A 139 5.75 -14.19 -22.46
N ALA A 140 4.81 -15.08 -22.70
CA ALA A 140 5.06 -16.44 -23.16
C ALA A 140 5.16 -16.57 -24.70
N GLY A 141 5.30 -15.48 -25.44
CA GLY A 141 5.39 -15.46 -26.91
C GLY A 141 4.06 -15.70 -27.61
N LEU A 142 2.93 -15.56 -26.91
CA LEU A 142 1.60 -15.66 -27.51
C LEU A 142 1.27 -14.37 -28.26
N GLU A 143 1.21 -14.41 -29.59
CA GLU A 143 1.02 -13.25 -30.46
C GLU A 143 -0.17 -12.39 -30.03
N GLY A 144 -1.32 -12.98 -29.73
CA GLY A 144 -2.51 -12.26 -29.31
C GLY A 144 -2.33 -11.55 -27.95
N ASN A 145 -1.57 -12.13 -27.01
CA ASN A 145 -1.26 -11.50 -25.72
C ASN A 145 -0.26 -10.36 -25.87
N GLU A 146 0.81 -10.56 -26.65
CA GLU A 146 1.78 -9.50 -26.93
C GLU A 146 1.13 -8.33 -27.66
N ARG A 147 0.17 -8.62 -28.54
CA ARG A 147 -0.63 -7.60 -29.22
C ARG A 147 -1.53 -6.84 -28.23
N ALA A 148 -2.18 -7.53 -27.29
CA ALA A 148 -2.96 -6.88 -26.26
C ALA A 148 -2.08 -5.98 -25.37
N ASP A 149 -0.91 -6.45 -24.91
CA ASP A 149 0.06 -5.67 -24.13
C ASP A 149 0.51 -4.39 -24.89
N GLU A 150 0.86 -4.52 -26.20
CA GLU A 150 1.19 -3.36 -27.02
C GLU A 150 0.06 -2.32 -27.06
N LEU A 151 -1.17 -2.76 -27.26
CA LEU A 151 -2.34 -1.90 -27.35
C LEU A 151 -2.64 -1.23 -25.99
N ALA A 152 -2.50 -1.94 -24.86
CA ALA A 152 -2.68 -1.41 -23.52
C ALA A 152 -1.63 -0.34 -23.19
N LYS A 153 -0.36 -0.57 -23.55
CA LYS A 153 0.72 0.41 -23.43
C LYS A 153 0.45 1.68 -24.25
N ARG A 154 0.01 1.52 -25.49
CA ARG A 154 -0.40 2.67 -26.33
C ARG A 154 -1.58 3.45 -25.73
N ALA A 155 -2.59 2.74 -25.21
CA ALA A 155 -3.72 3.36 -24.54
C ALA A 155 -3.29 4.13 -23.27
N ALA A 156 -2.36 3.60 -22.49
CA ALA A 156 -1.82 4.26 -21.31
C ALA A 156 -1.06 5.56 -21.66
N ALA A 157 -0.35 5.58 -22.80
CA ALA A 157 0.40 6.74 -23.26
C ALA A 157 -0.50 7.86 -23.83
N ASP A 158 -1.72 7.55 -24.28
CA ASP A 158 -2.63 8.51 -24.88
C ASP A 158 -3.43 9.31 -23.85
N SER A 159 -2.89 10.48 -23.49
CA SER A 159 -3.52 11.38 -22.52
C SER A 159 -4.75 12.14 -23.03
N LYS A 160 -4.96 12.20 -24.36
CA LYS A 160 -6.01 13.01 -25.01
C LYS A 160 -7.31 12.24 -25.24
N ARG A 161 -7.26 10.91 -25.19
CA ARG A 161 -8.42 10.07 -25.44
C ARG A 161 -9.48 10.20 -24.34
N LYS A 162 -10.76 10.10 -24.73
CA LYS A 162 -11.88 10.02 -23.79
C LYS A 162 -11.71 8.81 -22.87
N ARG A 163 -11.99 8.98 -21.58
CA ARG A 163 -11.90 7.91 -20.59
C ARG A 163 -13.04 6.92 -20.77
N ASP A 164 -12.69 5.64 -20.82
CA ASP A 164 -13.66 4.53 -20.93
C ASP A 164 -14.16 4.06 -19.55
N TYR A 165 -13.43 4.43 -18.49
CA TYR A 165 -13.76 4.14 -17.10
C TYR A 165 -13.19 5.25 -16.21
N ASP A 166 -13.94 5.70 -15.19
CA ASP A 166 -13.58 6.85 -14.35
C ASP A 166 -13.79 6.63 -12.84
N GLN A 167 -14.12 5.39 -12.42
CA GLN A 167 -14.41 5.13 -11.02
C GLN A 167 -13.13 5.11 -10.18
N CYS A 168 -13.08 6.00 -9.19
CA CYS A 168 -11.91 6.18 -8.34
C CYS A 168 -11.81 5.07 -7.30
N PRO A 169 -10.65 4.40 -7.14
CA PRO A 169 -10.45 3.42 -6.09
C PRO A 169 -10.53 4.07 -4.70
N VAL A 170 -11.27 3.45 -3.77
CA VAL A 170 -11.35 3.92 -2.38
C VAL A 170 -9.96 4.00 -1.72
N SER A 171 -9.05 3.09 -2.09
CA SER A 171 -7.66 3.11 -1.61
C SER A 171 -6.90 4.38 -2.01
N PHE A 172 -7.14 4.90 -3.21
CA PHE A 172 -6.56 6.15 -3.69
C PHE A 172 -7.10 7.35 -2.88
N VAL A 173 -8.42 7.42 -2.67
CA VAL A 173 -9.04 8.47 -1.87
C VAL A 173 -8.51 8.45 -0.43
N LYS A 174 -8.49 7.27 0.21
CA LYS A 174 -7.94 7.10 1.56
C LYS A 174 -6.47 7.50 1.65
N ARG A 175 -5.67 7.20 0.62
CA ARG A 175 -4.26 7.62 0.56
C ARG A 175 -4.14 9.15 0.48
N ASN A 176 -4.91 9.80 -0.39
CA ASN A 176 -4.86 11.25 -0.56
C ASN A 176 -5.29 11.99 0.71
N ILE A 177 -6.39 11.55 1.35
CA ILE A 177 -6.84 12.10 2.63
C ILE A 177 -5.73 11.95 3.68
N ARG A 178 -5.12 10.78 3.80
CA ARG A 178 -4.02 10.54 4.73
C ARG A 178 -2.83 11.45 4.47
N MET A 179 -2.43 11.61 3.21
CA MET A 179 -1.29 12.48 2.86
C MET A 179 -1.60 13.93 3.21
N ALA A 180 -2.78 14.44 2.82
CA ALA A 180 -3.19 15.80 3.16
C ALA A 180 -3.26 16.02 4.69
N THR A 181 -3.77 15.04 5.44
CA THR A 181 -3.81 15.11 6.91
C THR A 181 -2.41 15.12 7.51
N LEU A 182 -1.49 14.31 6.98
CA LEU A 182 -0.09 14.29 7.46
C LEU A 182 0.63 15.60 7.14
N ASP A 183 0.41 16.18 5.97
CA ASP A 183 1.01 17.46 5.57
C ASP A 183 0.52 18.59 6.48
N GLU A 184 -0.78 18.66 6.74
CA GLU A 184 -1.35 19.67 7.65
C GLU A 184 -0.89 19.44 9.10
N TRP A 185 -0.84 18.18 9.56
CA TRP A 185 -0.30 17.88 10.88
C TRP A 185 1.17 18.27 10.96
N ASN A 186 1.97 17.94 9.95
CA ASN A 186 3.38 18.31 9.91
C ASN A 186 3.60 19.82 9.97
N ARG A 187 2.80 20.59 9.22
CA ARG A 187 2.85 22.05 9.26
C ARG A 187 2.61 22.57 10.66
N ARG A 188 1.55 22.13 11.37
CA ARG A 188 1.25 22.54 12.73
C ARG A 188 2.31 22.09 13.73
N TYR A 189 2.80 20.88 13.57
CA TYR A 189 3.80 20.28 14.45
C TYR A 189 5.14 21.01 14.37
N THR A 190 5.63 21.28 13.17
CA THR A 190 6.94 21.94 12.99
C THR A 190 6.93 23.41 13.37
N THR A 191 5.83 24.14 13.09
CA THR A 191 5.71 25.57 13.40
C THR A 191 5.27 25.85 14.83
N GLY A 192 4.68 24.88 15.53
CA GLY A 192 4.19 25.06 16.90
C GLY A 192 5.32 25.10 17.93
N GLU A 193 5.15 25.83 19.01
CA GLU A 193 6.10 25.94 20.13
C GLU A 193 6.00 24.79 21.14
N THR A 194 5.00 23.93 21.00
CA THR A 194 4.74 22.81 21.91
C THR A 194 5.52 21.56 21.51
N ALA A 195 5.49 20.54 22.40
CA ALA A 195 6.09 19.22 22.17
C ALA A 195 7.62 19.23 21.98
N SER A 196 8.36 20.14 22.64
CA SER A 196 9.81 20.26 22.54
C SER A 196 10.52 18.93 22.76
N THR A 197 10.18 18.20 23.82
CA THR A 197 10.76 16.87 24.09
C THR A 197 10.44 15.86 23.00
N THR A 198 9.18 15.81 22.50
CA THR A 198 8.81 14.90 21.42
C THR A 198 9.57 15.19 20.14
N LYS A 199 9.84 16.47 19.84
CA LYS A 199 10.58 16.90 18.65
C LYS A 199 12.05 16.47 18.65
N LEU A 200 12.65 16.18 19.81
CA LEU A 200 13.99 15.57 19.87
C LEU A 200 14.02 14.18 19.22
N PHE A 201 12.97 13.40 19.47
CA PHE A 201 12.84 12.05 18.91
C PHE A 201 12.30 12.07 17.49
N PHE A 202 11.35 12.95 17.21
CA PHE A 202 10.64 13.07 15.96
C PHE A 202 10.54 14.54 15.53
N PRO A 203 11.48 15.07 14.77
CA PRO A 203 11.49 16.47 14.37
C PRO A 203 10.32 16.82 13.42
N ASP A 204 9.76 15.85 12.74
CA ASP A 204 8.62 16.02 11.85
C ASP A 204 7.54 14.93 12.05
N ALA A 205 6.29 15.29 11.78
CA ALA A 205 5.14 14.41 11.97
C ALA A 205 5.13 13.22 10.99
N VAL A 206 5.75 13.36 9.82
CA VAL A 206 5.78 12.28 8.80
C VAL A 206 6.74 11.18 9.23
N ALA A 207 7.93 11.56 9.76
CA ALA A 207 8.88 10.61 10.34
C ALA A 207 8.27 9.93 11.58
N ALA A 208 7.62 10.72 12.46
CA ALA A 208 6.88 10.20 13.60
C ALA A 208 5.85 9.15 13.18
N TYR A 209 4.97 9.46 12.23
CA TYR A 209 3.93 8.56 11.74
C TYR A 209 4.50 7.23 11.20
N ARG A 210 5.62 7.28 10.49
CA ARG A 210 6.26 6.08 9.92
C ARG A 210 6.94 5.21 10.97
N THR A 211 7.50 5.83 12.00
CA THR A 211 8.31 5.16 13.02
C THR A 211 7.48 4.64 14.19
N VAL A 212 6.59 5.48 14.74
CA VAL A 212 5.74 5.18 15.90
C VAL A 212 4.88 3.93 15.69
N ARG A 213 4.38 3.71 14.48
CA ARG A 213 3.56 2.53 14.14
C ARG A 213 4.32 1.19 14.19
N LYS A 214 5.63 1.24 14.31
CA LYS A 214 6.52 0.06 14.33
C LYS A 214 7.14 -0.17 15.72
N ILE A 215 6.79 0.66 16.69
CA ILE A 215 7.29 0.61 18.06
C ILE A 215 6.16 0.13 18.96
N GLU A 216 6.44 -0.82 19.81
CA GLU A 216 5.57 -1.19 20.92
C GLU A 216 5.83 -0.25 22.10
N PHE A 217 4.89 0.64 22.38
CA PHE A 217 5.05 1.66 23.42
C PHE A 217 4.77 1.10 24.81
N THR A 218 5.74 1.28 25.69
CA THR A 218 5.58 1.07 27.13
C THR A 218 5.34 2.39 27.85
N ASN A 219 4.81 2.35 29.08
CA ASN A 219 4.61 3.55 29.90
C ASN A 219 5.90 4.39 30.07
N PRO A 220 7.09 3.82 30.43
CA PRO A 220 8.34 4.58 30.45
C PRO A 220 8.71 5.26 29.13
N MET A 221 8.49 4.59 27.99
CA MET A 221 8.76 5.17 26.68
C MET A 221 7.84 6.36 26.37
N THR A 222 6.57 6.27 26.74
CA THR A 222 5.64 7.38 26.55
C THR A 222 6.05 8.59 27.39
N GLN A 223 6.40 8.37 28.67
CA GLN A 223 6.90 9.43 29.54
C GLN A 223 8.20 10.06 29.00
N LEU A 224 9.14 9.25 28.55
CA LEU A 224 10.36 9.70 27.91
C LEU A 224 10.08 10.64 26.73
N MET A 225 9.28 10.19 25.77
CA MET A 225 9.07 10.93 24.51
C MET A 225 8.22 12.19 24.67
N THR A 226 7.39 12.24 25.69
CA THR A 226 6.57 13.43 25.98
C THR A 226 7.21 14.38 27.00
N GLY A 227 8.17 13.89 27.76
CA GLY A 227 8.70 14.62 28.93
C GLY A 227 7.72 14.72 30.10
N HIS A 228 6.58 14.03 30.02
CA HIS A 228 5.53 14.04 31.03
C HIS A 228 5.66 12.80 31.93
N GLY A 229 6.14 13.00 33.15
CA GLY A 229 6.34 11.86 34.06
C GLY A 229 7.03 12.26 35.36
N GLY A 230 7.66 11.29 36.02
CA GLY A 230 8.34 11.46 37.31
C GLY A 230 9.69 12.18 37.22
N PHE A 231 9.87 13.15 36.34
CA PHE A 231 11.11 13.95 36.15
C PHE A 231 11.02 15.23 36.99
N SER A 232 12.09 15.62 37.68
CA SER A 232 12.08 16.76 38.57
C SER A 232 11.70 18.05 37.87
N GLU A 233 12.15 18.29 36.66
CA GLU A 233 11.75 19.44 35.84
C GLU A 233 10.24 19.49 35.61
N TYR A 234 9.64 18.37 35.22
CA TYR A 234 8.20 18.23 34.97
C TYR A 234 7.39 18.40 36.30
N LEU A 235 7.80 17.71 37.36
CA LEU A 235 7.15 17.77 38.67
C LEU A 235 7.21 19.17 39.25
N HIS A 236 8.33 19.89 39.11
CA HIS A 236 8.48 21.27 39.53
C HIS A 236 7.52 22.23 38.79
N ARG A 237 7.42 22.05 37.45
CA ARG A 237 6.46 22.84 36.64
C ARG A 237 5.02 22.74 37.15
N PHE A 238 4.63 21.62 37.68
CA PHE A 238 3.30 21.37 38.25
C PHE A 238 3.24 21.54 39.78
N LYS A 239 4.28 22.14 40.38
CA LYS A 239 4.39 22.38 41.82
C LYS A 239 4.29 21.12 42.70
N CYS A 240 4.63 19.94 42.11
CA CYS A 240 4.72 18.68 42.84
C CYS A 240 6.10 18.46 43.45
N LYS A 241 7.08 19.28 43.10
CA LYS A 241 8.45 19.25 43.60
C LYS A 241 8.99 20.68 43.69
N GLU A 242 9.75 20.98 44.73
CA GLU A 242 10.29 22.35 44.96
C GLU A 242 11.47 22.66 44.06
N ASN A 243 12.30 21.68 43.76
CA ASN A 243 13.54 21.85 42.98
C ASN A 243 13.52 21.04 41.68
N PRO A 244 13.72 21.71 40.53
CA PRO A 244 13.80 21.01 39.21
C PRO A 244 15.15 20.34 38.95
N SER A 245 16.17 20.56 39.81
CA SER A 245 17.56 20.13 39.53
C SER A 245 17.72 18.63 39.59
N CYS A 246 18.64 18.14 38.75
CA CYS A 246 19.12 16.77 38.82
C CYS A 246 20.00 16.57 40.07
N ILE A 247 20.00 15.38 40.64
CA ILE A 247 20.85 15.05 41.78
C ILE A 247 22.37 15.06 41.44
N CYS A 248 22.69 14.98 40.15
CA CYS A 248 24.09 14.94 39.68
C CYS A 248 24.75 16.32 39.76
N GLU A 249 24.00 17.41 39.62
CA GLU A 249 24.49 18.77 39.56
C GLU A 249 23.39 19.77 40.02
N PRO A 250 23.63 20.50 41.12
CA PRO A 250 22.76 21.57 41.56
C PRO A 250 22.62 22.66 40.47
N GLY A 251 21.36 23.04 40.16
CA GLY A 251 21.07 24.05 39.16
C GLY A 251 20.86 23.49 37.72
N LYS A 252 21.28 22.26 37.43
CA LYS A 252 21.02 21.63 36.15
C LYS A 252 19.65 20.96 36.17
N PRO A 253 18.67 21.35 35.34
CA PRO A 253 17.35 20.72 35.32
C PRO A 253 17.40 19.23 35.01
N GLU A 254 16.61 18.42 35.72
CA GLU A 254 16.42 17.01 35.43
C GLU A 254 15.44 16.83 34.26
N SER A 255 15.91 17.24 33.10
CA SER A 255 15.18 17.14 31.82
C SER A 255 15.50 15.86 31.07
N ILE A 256 14.68 15.46 30.10
CA ILE A 256 14.93 14.29 29.26
C ILE A 256 16.26 14.40 28.50
N PRO A 257 16.56 15.51 27.80
CA PRO A 257 17.86 15.66 27.11
C PRO A 257 19.04 15.45 28.08
N HIS A 258 18.98 16.11 29.24
CA HIS A 258 20.03 15.95 30.25
C HIS A 258 20.19 14.49 30.69
N LEU A 259 19.10 13.83 31.05
CA LEU A 259 19.14 12.45 31.58
C LEU A 259 19.74 11.45 30.58
N ILE A 260 19.38 11.54 29.32
CA ILE A 260 19.78 10.53 28.32
C ILE A 260 21.14 10.84 27.66
N ALA A 261 21.48 12.12 27.46
CA ALA A 261 22.67 12.51 26.70
C ALA A 261 23.80 13.08 27.56
N GLU A 262 23.49 13.75 28.70
CA GLU A 262 24.49 14.54 29.42
C GLU A 262 24.77 14.02 30.83
N CYS A 263 23.78 13.47 31.52
CA CYS A 263 23.86 13.21 32.97
C CYS A 263 25.05 12.28 33.33
N PRO A 264 25.95 12.73 34.22
CA PRO A 264 27.09 11.90 34.67
C PRO A 264 26.67 10.63 35.40
N GLN A 265 25.52 10.63 36.05
CA GLN A 265 25.00 9.45 36.76
C GLN A 265 24.80 8.25 35.79
N PHE A 266 24.54 8.50 34.55
CA PHE A 266 24.29 7.47 33.53
C PHE A 266 25.42 7.34 32.50
N SER A 267 26.60 7.90 32.79
CA SER A 267 27.74 7.91 31.85
C SER A 267 28.17 6.52 31.44
N THR A 268 28.29 5.58 32.40
CA THR A 268 28.69 4.19 32.12
C THR A 268 27.67 3.51 31.21
N GLN A 269 26.39 3.58 31.56
CA GLN A 269 25.31 2.98 30.76
C GLN A 269 25.22 3.57 29.36
N ARG A 270 25.46 4.89 29.24
CA ARG A 270 25.51 5.59 27.94
C ARG A 270 26.69 5.08 27.11
N HIS A 271 27.88 5.03 27.67
CA HIS A 271 29.06 4.52 26.97
C HIS A 271 28.89 3.08 26.50
N ASP A 272 28.30 2.20 27.32
CA ASP A 272 28.02 0.81 26.95
C ASP A 272 27.07 0.72 25.75
N ILE A 273 26.06 1.58 25.71
CA ILE A 273 25.12 1.61 24.59
C ILE A 273 25.74 2.22 23.34
N GLU A 274 26.48 3.32 23.45
CA GLU A 274 27.19 3.94 22.32
C GLU A 274 28.11 2.94 21.62
N ASN A 275 28.86 2.15 22.39
CA ASN A 275 29.68 1.07 21.86
C ASN A 275 28.85 -0.03 21.16
N LYS A 276 27.66 -0.35 21.71
CA LYS A 276 26.80 -1.38 21.17
C LYS A 276 26.09 -0.97 19.87
N ILE A 277 25.71 0.30 19.77
CA ILE A 277 25.00 0.83 18.59
C ILE A 277 25.94 1.48 17.57
N GLU A 278 27.21 1.63 17.91
CA GLU A 278 28.24 2.31 17.09
C GLU A 278 27.86 3.75 16.70
N GLU A 279 27.11 4.44 17.58
CA GLU A 279 26.65 5.81 17.36
C GLU A 279 26.65 6.57 18.70
N GLY A 280 27.10 7.85 18.71
CA GLY A 280 27.08 8.70 19.90
C GLY A 280 25.66 9.11 20.28
N ILE A 281 25.37 9.13 21.59
CA ILE A 281 24.08 9.60 22.12
C ILE A 281 24.20 11.10 22.46
N GLU A 282 24.13 11.91 21.45
CA GLU A 282 24.05 13.35 21.53
C GLU A 282 22.63 13.82 21.19
N ILE A 283 22.23 15.02 21.65
CA ILE A 283 20.87 15.55 21.42
C ILE A 283 20.55 15.60 19.93
N GLU A 284 21.51 16.01 19.11
CA GLU A 284 21.40 16.14 17.66
C GLU A 284 21.22 14.79 16.95
N ASN A 285 21.73 13.70 17.53
CA ASN A 285 21.71 12.37 16.95
C ASN A 285 20.47 11.56 17.31
N ILE A 286 19.71 11.96 18.34
CA ILE A 286 18.56 11.21 18.85
C ILE A 286 17.54 10.89 17.73
N SER A 287 17.21 11.88 16.91
CA SER A 287 16.25 11.68 15.82
C SER A 287 16.75 10.70 14.75
N LYS A 288 18.04 10.69 14.46
CA LYS A 288 18.69 9.76 13.54
C LYS A 288 18.67 8.33 14.08
N ILE A 289 19.02 8.17 15.38
CA ILE A 289 18.94 6.87 16.08
C ILE A 289 17.50 6.34 16.03
N MET A 290 16.51 7.16 16.27
CA MET A 290 15.09 6.79 16.25
C MET A 290 14.61 6.32 14.88
N GLN A 291 15.17 6.84 13.79
CA GLN A 291 14.82 6.43 12.43
C GLN A 291 15.50 5.12 11.99
N ASN A 292 16.64 4.78 12.61
CA ASN A 292 17.38 3.57 12.30
C ASN A 292 16.79 2.34 13.06
N LYS A 293 16.12 1.46 12.33
CA LYS A 293 15.46 0.27 12.91
C LYS A 293 16.45 -0.65 13.67
N ASN A 294 17.68 -0.75 13.21
CA ASN A 294 18.65 -1.74 13.77
C ASN A 294 19.15 -1.34 15.16
N ILE A 295 19.23 -0.06 15.46
CA ILE A 295 19.78 0.46 16.73
C ILE A 295 18.71 1.07 17.64
N ARG A 296 17.57 1.48 17.07
CA ARG A 296 16.47 2.14 17.81
C ARG A 296 16.02 1.36 19.03
N ASP A 297 15.75 0.08 18.86
CA ASP A 297 15.15 -0.73 19.93
C ASP A 297 16.13 -0.88 21.10
N THR A 298 17.43 -1.02 20.83
CA THR A 298 18.51 -1.03 21.84
C THR A 298 18.63 0.33 22.57
N PHE A 299 18.52 1.43 21.82
CA PHE A 299 18.49 2.79 22.40
C PHE A 299 17.26 3.00 23.29
N LEU A 300 16.08 2.58 22.85
CA LEU A 300 14.85 2.70 23.64
C LEU A 300 14.90 1.86 24.92
N GLU A 301 15.52 0.70 24.89
CA GLU A 301 15.75 -0.12 26.10
C GLU A 301 16.62 0.60 27.12
N TYR A 302 17.72 1.23 26.68
CA TYR A 302 18.57 2.07 27.51
C TYR A 302 17.77 3.23 28.13
N CYS A 303 17.07 4.00 27.31
CA CYS A 303 16.24 5.09 27.79
C CYS A 303 15.18 4.63 28.81
N GLY A 304 14.54 3.50 28.56
CA GLY A 304 13.55 2.91 29.45
C GLY A 304 14.13 2.53 30.84
N LYS A 305 15.37 2.08 30.89
CA LYS A 305 16.07 1.81 32.17
C LYS A 305 16.29 3.08 32.96
N ILE A 306 16.79 4.16 32.32
CA ILE A 306 16.99 5.45 32.97
C ILE A 306 15.69 6.00 33.52
N VAL A 307 14.64 6.01 32.70
CA VAL A 307 13.33 6.53 33.11
C VAL A 307 12.79 5.80 34.34
N ARG A 308 12.90 4.47 34.40
CA ARG A 308 12.46 3.68 35.56
C ARG A 308 13.22 4.06 36.82
N ILE A 309 14.55 4.21 36.73
CA ILE A 309 15.38 4.62 37.89
C ILE A 309 14.95 6.00 38.38
N VAL A 310 14.79 6.96 37.47
CA VAL A 310 14.43 8.34 37.83
C VAL A 310 13.03 8.43 38.44
N ILE A 311 12.04 7.72 37.85
CA ILE A 311 10.67 7.72 38.36
C ILE A 311 10.60 7.10 39.77
N ILE A 312 11.33 6.01 40.02
CA ILE A 312 11.36 5.38 41.35
C ILE A 312 11.97 6.32 42.38
N ARG A 313 13.04 7.03 42.01
CA ARG A 313 13.71 7.98 42.87
C ARG A 313 12.88 9.19 43.22
N ASN A 314 12.04 9.65 42.31
CA ASN A 314 11.23 10.87 42.44
C ASN A 314 9.83 10.61 42.99
N LYS A 315 9.48 9.37 43.33
CA LYS A 315 8.26 9.02 44.07
C LYS A 315 8.38 9.36 45.55
#